data_121d022e9991f6b0e906ba6c130518cb
#
_entry.id   121d022e9991f6b0e906ba6c130518cb
#
_cell.length_a   1.000
_cell.length_b   1.000
_cell.length_c   1.000
_cell.angle_alpha   90.00
_cell.angle_beta   90.00
_cell.angle_gamma   90.00
#
_symmetry.space_group_name_H-M   'P 1'
#
loop_
_entity.id
_entity.type
_entity.pdbx_description
1 polymer ?
#
loop_
_entity_poly.entity_id
_entity_poly.type
_entity_poly.pdbx_seq_one_letter_code
_entity_poly.pdbx_strand_id
1 'polypeptide(L)' 'PILAKNAGIEGRSGVKITILKDGQLEKVEIVDSSGHEILDNAALQSVREAAPFPPIPEDTKCSKIEMSIYLVFKIS' A
#
# COMPACT_ATOMS: atom_id res chain seq x y z
N PRO A 1 -8.69 9.20 -1.77
CA PRO A 1 -9.79 8.72 -2.63
C PRO A 1 -11.02 9.64 -2.54
N ILE A 2 -11.65 9.85 -3.68
CA ILE A 2 -12.77 10.76 -3.79
C ILE A 2 -13.95 10.34 -2.91
N LEU A 3 -14.27 9.05 -2.87
CA LEU A 3 -15.39 8.56 -2.08
C LEU A 3 -15.21 8.81 -0.59
N ALA A 4 -14.01 8.55 -0.07
CA ALA A 4 -13.70 8.80 1.34
C ALA A 4 -13.76 10.29 1.67
N LYS A 5 -13.21 11.11 0.79
CA LYS A 5 -13.21 12.57 0.94
C LYS A 5 -14.64 13.12 0.95
N ASN A 6 -15.48 12.68 0.02
CA ASN A 6 -16.86 13.13 -0.06
C ASN A 6 -17.70 12.70 1.13
N ALA A 7 -17.38 11.57 1.73
CA ALA A 7 -18.04 11.08 2.92
C ALA A 7 -17.51 11.69 4.21
N GLY A 8 -16.44 12.51 4.13
CA GLY A 8 -15.84 13.12 5.30
C GLY A 8 -15.05 12.14 6.16
N ILE A 9 -14.59 11.04 5.57
CA ILE A 9 -13.87 9.99 6.29
C ILE A 9 -12.38 10.25 6.25
N GLU A 10 -11.75 10.24 7.42
CA GLU A 10 -10.31 10.40 7.58
C GLU A 10 -9.74 9.23 8.37
N GLY A 11 -8.45 8.94 8.15
CA GLY A 11 -7.78 7.89 8.88
C GLY A 11 -6.49 7.47 8.22
N ARG A 12 -5.94 6.38 8.69
CA ARG A 12 -4.73 5.80 8.11
C ARG A 12 -4.86 4.28 8.04
N SER A 13 -4.26 3.72 7.00
CA SER A 13 -4.22 2.27 6.82
C SER A 13 -2.77 1.82 6.80
N GLY A 14 -2.41 0.86 7.63
CA GLY A 14 -1.11 0.21 7.62
C GLY A 14 -1.13 -0.96 6.65
N VAL A 15 -0.22 -0.97 5.70
CA VAL A 15 -0.19 -1.95 4.61
C VAL A 15 1.17 -2.63 4.58
N LYS A 16 1.16 -3.96 4.46
CA LYS A 16 2.36 -4.73 4.24
C LYS A 16 2.45 -5.08 2.76
N ILE A 17 3.58 -4.76 2.16
CA ILE A 17 3.83 -4.96 0.73
C ILE A 17 4.98 -5.94 0.57
N THR A 18 4.82 -6.92 -0.32
CA THR A 18 5.90 -7.83 -0.69
C THR A 18 6.22 -7.58 -2.16
N ILE A 19 7.47 -7.17 -2.43
CA ILE A 19 7.94 -6.83 -3.76
C ILE A 19 9.02 -7.82 -4.19
N LEU A 20 8.86 -8.38 -5.39
CA LEU A 20 9.84 -9.29 -5.97
C LEU A 20 11.05 -8.51 -6.47
N LYS A 21 12.15 -9.23 -6.71
CA LYS A 21 13.42 -8.63 -7.12
C LYS A 21 13.32 -7.80 -8.38
N ASP A 22 12.43 -8.18 -9.31
CA ASP A 22 12.20 -7.44 -10.56
C ASP A 22 11.27 -6.23 -10.40
N GLY A 23 10.78 -5.98 -9.19
CA GLY A 23 9.88 -4.86 -8.91
C GLY A 23 8.41 -5.20 -8.98
N GLN A 24 8.05 -6.45 -9.30
CA GLN A 24 6.64 -6.84 -9.34
C GLN A 24 6.06 -6.98 -7.94
N LEU A 25 4.81 -6.60 -7.79
CA LEU A 25 4.10 -6.74 -6.53
C LEU A 25 3.64 -8.19 -6.38
N GLU A 26 4.17 -8.89 -5.38
CA GLU A 26 3.74 -10.26 -5.07
C GLU A 26 2.49 -10.25 -4.20
N LYS A 27 2.47 -9.40 -3.18
CA LYS A 27 1.41 -9.40 -2.19
C LYS A 27 1.25 -8.03 -1.55
N VAL A 28 0.02 -7.69 -1.24
CA VAL A 28 -0.32 -6.51 -0.45
C VAL A 28 -1.46 -6.86 0.49
N GLU A 29 -1.32 -6.48 1.75
CA GLU A 29 -2.35 -6.79 2.75
C GLU A 29 -2.44 -5.70 3.81
N ILE A 30 -3.62 -5.56 4.40
CA ILE A 30 -3.83 -4.62 5.50
C ILE A 30 -3.32 -5.28 6.78
N VAL A 31 -2.42 -4.61 7.49
CA VAL A 31 -1.91 -5.07 8.78
C VAL A 31 -2.37 -4.18 9.93
N ASP A 32 -2.85 -2.99 9.62
CA ASP A 32 -3.39 -2.07 10.61
C ASP A 32 -4.55 -1.31 9.96
N SER A 33 -5.76 -1.77 10.21
CA SER A 33 -6.95 -1.19 9.59
C SER A 33 -7.20 0.24 10.08
N SER A 34 -7.67 1.09 9.16
CA SER A 34 -8.12 2.44 9.51
C SER A 34 -9.43 2.42 10.31
N GLY A 35 -10.11 1.28 10.37
CA GLY A 35 -11.45 1.18 10.91
C GLY A 35 -12.54 1.48 9.88
N HIS A 36 -12.16 1.80 8.66
CA HIS A 36 -13.09 2.10 7.57
C HIS A 36 -12.72 1.28 6.34
N GLU A 37 -13.63 0.43 5.90
CA GLU A 37 -13.39 -0.44 4.75
C GLU A 37 -13.05 0.37 3.48
N ILE A 38 -13.70 1.52 3.30
CA ILE A 38 -13.45 2.36 2.13
C ILE A 38 -12.00 2.87 2.07
N LEU A 39 -11.42 3.22 3.22
CA LEU A 39 -10.02 3.65 3.28
C LEU A 39 -9.07 2.49 3.09
N ASP A 40 -9.35 1.36 3.71
CA ASP A 40 -8.51 0.16 3.58
C ASP A 40 -8.48 -0.33 2.12
N ASN A 41 -9.64 -0.36 1.46
CA ASN A 41 -9.71 -0.73 0.05
C ASN A 41 -8.98 0.26 -0.84
N ALA A 42 -9.08 1.56 -0.54
CA ALA A 42 -8.37 2.60 -1.26
C ALA A 42 -6.86 2.46 -1.09
N ALA A 43 -6.40 2.10 0.10
CA ALA A 43 -4.98 1.86 0.35
C ALA A 43 -4.46 0.70 -0.48
N LEU A 44 -5.18 -0.42 -0.50
CA LEU A 44 -4.80 -1.58 -1.32
C LEU A 44 -4.76 -1.21 -2.80
N GLN A 45 -5.76 -0.49 -3.27
CA GLN A 45 -5.84 -0.06 -4.67
C GLN A 45 -4.68 0.86 -5.04
N SER A 46 -4.35 1.81 -4.16
CA SER A 46 -3.24 2.74 -4.40
C SER A 46 -1.91 2.00 -4.57
N VAL A 47 -1.66 0.98 -3.76
CA VAL A 47 -0.44 0.18 -3.88
C VAL A 47 -0.42 -0.59 -5.19
N ARG A 48 -1.54 -1.22 -5.56
CA ARG A 48 -1.64 -1.97 -6.82
C ARG A 48 -1.42 -1.08 -8.03
N GLU A 49 -1.92 0.15 -8.00
CA GLU A 49 -1.75 1.11 -9.08
C GLU A 49 -0.33 1.63 -9.18
N ALA A 50 0.41 1.66 -8.08
CA ALA A 50 1.80 2.10 -8.07
C ALA A 50 2.75 1.04 -8.63
N ALA A 51 2.33 -0.21 -8.67
CA ALA A 51 3.17 -1.30 -9.22
C ALA A 51 3.25 -1.19 -10.74
N PRO A 52 4.35 -1.64 -11.39
CA PRO A 52 5.53 -2.24 -10.75
C PRO A 52 6.43 -1.19 -10.11
N PHE A 53 7.25 -1.65 -9.17
CA PHE A 53 8.20 -0.79 -8.44
C PHE A 53 9.59 -0.89 -9.08
N PRO A 54 10.52 0.04 -8.74
CA PRO A 54 11.89 -0.08 -9.21
C PRO A 54 12.49 -1.41 -8.77
N PRO A 55 13.29 -2.07 -9.65
CA PRO A 55 13.91 -3.35 -9.29
C PRO A 55 14.84 -3.22 -8.09
N ILE A 56 14.95 -4.30 -7.31
CA ILE A 56 15.92 -4.41 -6.22
C ILE A 56 17.31 -4.51 -6.85
N PRO A 57 18.34 -3.84 -6.28
CA PRO A 57 19.71 -3.94 -6.83
C PRO A 57 20.17 -5.39 -6.96
N GLU A 58 20.90 -5.67 -8.05
CA GLU A 58 21.34 -7.04 -8.36
C GLU A 58 22.25 -7.66 -7.33
N ASP A 59 23.04 -6.85 -6.62
CA ASP A 59 23.93 -7.32 -5.57
C ASP A 59 23.19 -7.70 -4.28
N THR A 60 21.89 -7.45 -4.22
CA THR A 60 21.06 -7.83 -3.08
C THR A 60 20.80 -9.34 -3.13
N LYS A 61 21.08 -10.03 -2.05
CA LYS A 61 20.89 -11.48 -2.00
C LYS A 61 19.45 -11.92 -1.78
N CYS A 62 18.58 -11.00 -1.45
CA CYS A 62 17.15 -11.29 -1.22
C CYS A 62 16.42 -11.42 -2.54
N SER A 63 15.53 -12.41 -2.65
CA SER A 63 14.68 -12.57 -3.82
C SER A 63 13.45 -11.68 -3.76
N LYS A 64 13.13 -11.17 -2.59
CA LYS A 64 11.98 -10.27 -2.37
C LYS A 64 12.22 -9.41 -1.13
N ILE A 65 11.48 -8.32 -1.05
CA ILE A 65 11.50 -7.41 0.09
C ILE A 65 10.08 -7.25 0.62
N GLU A 66 9.94 -7.34 1.94
CA GLU A 66 8.69 -7.01 2.61
C GLU A 66 8.86 -5.66 3.31
N MET A 67 7.86 -4.80 3.19
CA MET A 67 7.87 -3.51 3.89
C MET A 67 6.46 -3.15 4.35
N SER A 68 6.39 -2.38 5.42
CA SER A 68 5.11 -1.87 5.91
C SER A 68 5.11 -0.36 5.80
N ILE A 69 4.02 0.18 5.26
CA ILE A 69 3.84 1.63 5.12
C ILE A 69 2.46 2.01 5.62
N TYR A 70 2.30 3.29 5.97
CA TYR A 70 1.00 3.85 6.31
C TYR A 70 0.57 4.81 5.23
N LEU A 71 -0.67 4.64 4.77
CA LEU A 71 -1.31 5.60 3.88
C LEU A 71 -2.28 6.43 4.71
N VAL A 72 -2.07 7.73 4.68
CA VAL A 72 -2.86 8.67 5.48
C VAL A 72 -3.85 9.38 4.57
N PHE A 73 -5.12 9.33 4.97
CA PHE A 73 -6.21 9.97 4.25
C PHE A 73 -6.74 11.12 5.07
N LYS A 74 -6.67 12.32 4.52
CA LYS A 74 -7.10 13.54 5.20
C LYS A 74 -7.98 14.38 4.29
N ILE A 75 -8.92 15.09 4.92
CA ILE A 75 -9.69 16.12 4.24
C ILE A 75 -8.90 17.42 4.39
N SER A 76 -8.64 18.06 3.28
CA SER A 76 -7.91 19.34 3.29
C SER A 76 -8.82 20.51 2.98
#